data_06e26fbe757827fe733dfc18c3324b92
#
_entry.id   06e26fbe757827fe733dfc18c3324b92
#
_cell.length_a   1.000
_cell.length_b   1.000
_cell.length_c   1.000
_cell.angle_alpha   90.00
_cell.angle_beta   90.00
_cell.angle_gamma   90.00
#
_symmetry.space_group_name_H-M   'P 1'
#
loop_
_entity.id
_entity.type
_entity.pdbx_description
1 polymer ?
#
loop_
_entity_poly.entity_id
_entity_poly.type
_entity_poly.pdbx_seq_one_letter_code
_entity_poly.pdbx_strand_id
1 'polypeptide(L)'
;MLSGTGIGFDEALFATAIAAFIGCTVMGLWANLPFALAPGMGLNAYFTFAVVGAMGIAWEVALAAVLVEGIIFLIISLPQVGWRTKMINSIPTDLKIATGAGIGMFLALIGLEETGLVVNNGVVLVNLGATAAWEYNSGELIAIVGLIAITGMMARGMKGAIIYGIIGMAIYGWAVGATDPYNMLGNTDGVFAYDNE
;
A
#
# COMPACT_ATOMS: atom_id res chain seq x y z
N MET A 1 6.44 3.26 -6.30
CA MET A 1 7.35 2.19 -5.85
C MET A 1 7.87 1.36 -7.03
N LEU A 2 7.05 0.60 -7.75
CA LEU A 2 7.54 -0.27 -8.83
C LEU A 2 8.21 0.48 -9.99
N SER A 3 7.84 1.70 -10.28
CA SER A 3 8.49 2.52 -11.30
C SER A 3 9.98 2.79 -11.03
N GLY A 4 10.40 2.77 -9.77
CA GLY A 4 11.81 2.86 -9.39
C GLY A 4 12.68 1.67 -9.81
N THR A 5 12.10 0.60 -10.34
CA THR A 5 12.83 -0.58 -10.85
C THR A 5 13.17 -0.50 -12.35
N GLY A 6 12.71 0.55 -13.04
CA GLY A 6 12.82 0.69 -14.49
C GLY A 6 11.60 0.18 -15.27
N ILE A 7 10.57 -0.31 -14.59
CA ILE A 7 9.28 -0.64 -15.20
C ILE A 7 8.54 0.68 -15.48
N GLY A 8 7.98 0.83 -16.69
CA GLY A 8 7.14 1.97 -17.01
C GLY A 8 5.97 2.11 -16.01
N PHE A 9 5.69 3.34 -15.57
CA PHE A 9 4.62 3.59 -14.59
C PHE A 9 3.26 3.05 -15.07
N ASP A 10 2.92 3.31 -16.34
CA ASP A 10 1.66 2.87 -16.94
C ASP A 10 1.54 1.34 -17.03
N GLU A 11 2.66 0.67 -17.35
CA GLU A 11 2.73 -0.78 -17.42
C GLU A 11 2.51 -1.41 -16.03
N ALA A 12 3.17 -0.85 -15.01
CA ALA A 12 3.01 -1.31 -13.62
C ALA A 12 1.58 -1.05 -13.11
N LEU A 13 1.00 0.11 -13.43
CA LEU A 13 -0.37 0.46 -13.05
C LEU A 13 -1.38 -0.50 -13.69
N PHE A 14 -1.27 -0.71 -15.00
CA PHE A 14 -2.16 -1.57 -15.75
C PHE A 14 -2.07 -3.04 -15.28
N ALA A 15 -0.86 -3.55 -15.10
CA ALA A 15 -0.63 -4.91 -14.60
C ALA A 15 -1.22 -5.10 -13.20
N THR A 16 -1.02 -4.13 -12.30
CA THR A 16 -1.55 -4.14 -10.94
C THR A 16 -3.08 -4.11 -10.93
N ALA A 17 -3.68 -3.26 -11.76
CA ALA A 17 -5.13 -3.15 -11.88
C ALA A 17 -5.77 -4.45 -12.40
N ILE A 18 -5.19 -5.06 -13.45
CA ILE A 18 -5.67 -6.33 -13.98
C ILE A 18 -5.51 -7.46 -12.96
N ALA A 19 -4.37 -7.55 -12.28
CA ALA A 19 -4.15 -8.57 -11.25
C ALA A 19 -5.17 -8.44 -10.11
N ALA A 20 -5.42 -7.22 -9.65
CA ALA A 20 -6.44 -6.95 -8.63
C ALA A 20 -7.84 -7.28 -9.12
N PHE A 21 -8.20 -6.92 -10.36
CA PHE A 21 -9.49 -7.24 -10.97
C PHE A 21 -9.74 -8.75 -11.04
N ILE A 22 -8.77 -9.51 -11.55
CA ILE A 22 -8.88 -10.97 -11.64
C ILE A 22 -8.98 -11.57 -10.23
N GLY A 23 -8.12 -11.16 -9.30
CA GLY A 23 -8.12 -11.66 -7.93
C GLY A 23 -9.45 -11.40 -7.21
N CYS A 24 -9.96 -10.17 -7.28
CA CYS A 24 -11.25 -9.79 -6.68
C CYS A 24 -12.42 -10.53 -7.33
N THR A 25 -12.40 -10.70 -8.65
CA THR A 25 -13.46 -11.42 -9.38
C THR A 25 -13.52 -12.89 -8.95
N VAL A 26 -12.38 -13.56 -8.89
CA VAL A 26 -12.30 -14.96 -8.43
C VAL A 26 -12.75 -15.07 -6.96
N MET A 27 -12.32 -14.13 -6.11
CA MET A 27 -12.71 -14.12 -4.70
C MET A 27 -14.22 -13.90 -4.52
N GLY A 28 -14.79 -12.95 -5.25
CA GLY A 28 -16.22 -12.61 -5.15
C GLY A 28 -17.14 -13.67 -5.79
N LEU A 29 -16.81 -14.14 -6.99
CA LEU A 29 -17.70 -15.05 -7.74
C LEU A 29 -17.51 -16.52 -7.39
N TRP A 30 -16.28 -16.96 -7.16
CA TRP A 30 -15.98 -18.36 -6.89
C TRP A 30 -15.92 -18.66 -5.40
N ALA A 31 -15.14 -17.91 -4.63
CA ALA A 31 -15.01 -18.12 -3.19
C ALA A 31 -16.20 -17.56 -2.40
N ASN A 32 -16.98 -16.64 -2.98
CA ASN A 32 -18.12 -15.95 -2.35
C ASN A 32 -17.74 -15.31 -1.00
N LEU A 33 -16.56 -14.68 -0.96
CA LEU A 33 -16.02 -14.01 0.21
C LEU A 33 -15.83 -12.52 -0.07
N PRO A 34 -16.20 -11.63 0.87
CA PRO A 34 -16.14 -10.18 0.70
C PRO A 34 -14.73 -9.63 0.99
N PHE A 35 -13.69 -10.19 0.38
CA PHE A 35 -12.33 -9.72 0.53
C PHE A 35 -11.80 -9.17 -0.80
N ALA A 36 -11.28 -7.94 -0.74
CA ALA A 36 -10.56 -7.37 -1.86
C ALA A 36 -9.15 -7.95 -1.93
N LEU A 37 -8.72 -8.35 -3.12
CA LEU A 37 -7.38 -8.84 -3.39
C LEU A 37 -6.66 -7.83 -4.26
N ALA A 38 -5.53 -7.33 -3.76
CA ALA A 38 -4.63 -6.45 -4.49
C ALA A 38 -3.18 -6.80 -4.15
N PRO A 39 -2.21 -6.47 -5.01
CA PRO A 39 -0.80 -6.61 -4.69
C PRO A 39 -0.46 -5.87 -3.40
N GLY A 40 0.26 -6.56 -2.50
CA GLY A 40 0.62 -6.00 -1.19
C GLY A 40 1.76 -4.99 -1.29
N MET A 41 1.58 -3.80 -0.73
CA MET A 41 2.61 -2.73 -0.75
C MET A 41 3.94 -3.19 -0.14
N GLY A 42 3.91 -4.00 0.93
CA GLY A 42 5.12 -4.53 1.56
C GLY A 42 5.94 -5.43 0.64
N LEU A 43 5.28 -6.29 -0.14
CA LEU A 43 5.96 -7.14 -1.12
C LEU A 43 6.49 -6.32 -2.28
N ASN A 44 5.76 -5.30 -2.73
CA ASN A 44 6.22 -4.38 -3.77
C ASN A 44 7.45 -3.60 -3.31
N ALA A 45 7.48 -3.12 -2.07
CA ALA A 45 8.65 -2.46 -1.49
C ALA A 45 9.85 -3.41 -1.40
N TYR A 46 9.65 -4.64 -0.92
CA TYR A 46 10.70 -5.66 -0.89
C TYR A 46 11.25 -5.94 -2.29
N PHE A 47 10.39 -6.13 -3.27
CA PHE A 47 10.76 -6.33 -4.65
C PHE A 47 11.62 -5.16 -5.18
N THR A 48 11.15 -3.93 -5.00
CA THR A 48 11.81 -2.74 -5.52
C THR A 48 13.15 -2.47 -4.84
N PHE A 49 13.16 -2.43 -3.51
CA PHE A 49 14.34 -1.98 -2.77
C PHE A 49 15.32 -3.11 -2.45
N ALA A 50 14.84 -4.31 -2.11
CA ALA A 50 15.72 -5.40 -1.76
C ALA A 50 16.16 -6.20 -2.99
N VAL A 51 15.23 -6.65 -3.83
CA VAL A 51 15.57 -7.56 -4.95
C VAL A 51 16.20 -6.79 -6.10
N VAL A 52 15.56 -5.76 -6.59
CA VAL A 52 16.08 -4.98 -7.73
C VAL A 52 17.15 -3.99 -7.27
N GLY A 53 16.89 -3.21 -6.21
CA GLY A 53 17.81 -2.18 -5.74
C GLY A 53 19.08 -2.72 -5.09
N ALA A 54 18.96 -3.55 -4.04
CA ALA A 54 20.11 -4.00 -3.26
C ALA A 54 20.83 -5.20 -3.89
N MET A 55 20.11 -6.17 -4.47
CA MET A 55 20.70 -7.34 -5.12
C MET A 55 21.10 -7.07 -6.58
N GLY A 56 20.66 -5.96 -7.19
CA GLY A 56 20.97 -5.61 -8.57
C GLY A 56 20.39 -6.57 -9.61
N ILE A 57 19.32 -7.28 -9.28
CA ILE A 57 18.69 -8.25 -10.19
C ILE A 57 17.79 -7.48 -11.15
N ALA A 58 17.93 -7.74 -12.46
CA ALA A 58 17.06 -7.14 -13.47
C ALA A 58 15.58 -7.47 -13.15
N TRP A 59 14.71 -6.47 -13.27
CA TRP A 59 13.30 -6.61 -12.88
C TRP A 59 12.55 -7.70 -13.66
N GLU A 60 12.95 -7.96 -14.91
CA GLU A 60 12.38 -9.03 -15.75
C GLU A 60 12.64 -10.41 -15.14
N VAL A 61 13.87 -10.63 -14.66
CA VAL A 61 14.28 -11.90 -14.04
C VAL A 61 13.57 -12.07 -12.70
N ALA A 62 13.47 -10.99 -11.93
CA ALA A 62 12.78 -10.98 -10.66
C ALA A 62 11.27 -11.26 -10.83
N LEU A 63 10.61 -10.67 -11.84
CA LEU A 63 9.21 -10.97 -12.17
C LEU A 63 9.00 -12.41 -12.64
N ALA A 64 9.94 -12.95 -13.41
CA ALA A 64 9.89 -14.36 -13.81
C ALA A 64 9.97 -15.29 -12.59
N ALA A 65 10.82 -14.96 -11.61
CA ALA A 65 10.90 -15.71 -10.35
C ALA A 65 9.59 -15.65 -9.55
N VAL A 66 8.95 -14.47 -9.47
CA VAL A 66 7.64 -14.30 -8.81
C VAL A 66 6.56 -15.11 -9.51
N LEU A 67 6.59 -15.20 -10.85
CA LEU A 67 5.65 -16.01 -11.60
C LEU A 67 5.82 -17.51 -11.27
N VAL A 68 7.06 -18.00 -11.23
CA VAL A 68 7.35 -19.39 -10.85
C VAL A 68 6.91 -19.67 -9.42
N GLU A 69 7.19 -18.75 -8.49
CA GLU A 69 6.72 -18.84 -7.10
C GLU A 69 5.19 -18.93 -7.03
N GLY A 70 4.50 -18.08 -7.79
CA GLY A 70 3.04 -18.08 -7.86
C GLY A 70 2.47 -19.42 -8.34
N ILE A 71 3.09 -20.04 -9.35
CA ILE A 71 2.69 -21.37 -9.85
C ILE A 71 2.90 -22.45 -8.78
N ILE A 72 4.06 -22.45 -8.14
CA ILE A 72 4.38 -23.38 -7.06
C ILE A 72 3.38 -23.22 -5.91
N PHE A 73 3.10 -21.97 -5.52
CA PHE A 73 2.15 -21.68 -4.46
C PHE A 73 0.73 -22.11 -4.80
N LEU A 74 0.32 -21.96 -6.07
CA LEU A 74 -0.96 -22.44 -6.55
C LEU A 74 -1.07 -23.96 -6.43
N ILE A 75 -0.03 -24.70 -6.82
CA ILE A 75 0.00 -26.16 -6.70
C ILE A 75 -0.10 -26.62 -5.23
N ILE A 76 0.65 -25.97 -4.33
CA ILE A 76 0.65 -26.27 -2.89
C ILE A 76 -0.71 -25.92 -2.25
N SER A 77 -1.42 -24.93 -2.81
CA SER A 77 -2.73 -24.48 -2.32
C SER A 77 -3.89 -25.37 -2.76
N LEU A 78 -3.67 -26.30 -3.71
CA LEU A 78 -4.73 -27.19 -4.15
C LEU A 78 -5.29 -28.03 -2.98
N PRO A 79 -6.62 -28.21 -2.89
CA PRO A 79 -7.26 -28.96 -1.80
C PRO A 79 -6.74 -30.40 -1.66
N GLN A 80 -6.35 -31.01 -2.80
CA GLN A 80 -5.84 -32.37 -2.85
C GLN A 80 -4.48 -32.51 -2.14
N VAL A 81 -3.65 -31.46 -2.17
CA VAL A 81 -2.31 -31.49 -1.56
C VAL A 81 -2.38 -31.19 -0.05
N GLY A 82 -3.28 -30.29 0.36
CA GLY A 82 -3.54 -29.95 1.76
C GLY A 82 -2.33 -29.35 2.55
N TRP A 83 -1.22 -29.11 1.88
CA TRP A 83 0.01 -28.66 2.51
C TRP A 83 -0.10 -27.25 3.06
N ARG A 84 -0.80 -26.37 2.36
CA ARG A 84 -1.03 -24.98 2.81
C ARG A 84 -1.70 -24.94 4.19
N THR A 85 -2.77 -25.72 4.37
CA THR A 85 -3.47 -25.80 5.67
C THR A 85 -2.57 -26.31 6.77
N LYS A 86 -1.74 -27.31 6.46
CA LYS A 86 -0.79 -27.88 7.40
C LYS A 86 0.30 -26.87 7.78
N MET A 87 0.83 -26.11 6.81
CA MET A 87 1.80 -25.04 7.07
C MET A 87 1.21 -23.92 7.92
N ILE A 88 0.00 -23.45 7.58
CA ILE A 88 -0.66 -22.36 8.34
C ILE A 88 -0.97 -22.80 9.77
N ASN A 89 -1.37 -24.05 9.98
CA ASN A 89 -1.68 -24.58 11.29
C ASN A 89 -0.44 -24.86 12.14
N SER A 90 0.73 -25.02 11.52
CA SER A 90 1.99 -25.17 12.25
C SER A 90 2.53 -23.86 12.84
N ILE A 91 2.01 -22.70 12.37
CA ILE A 91 2.42 -21.40 12.87
C ILE A 91 1.71 -21.12 14.20
N PRO A 92 2.43 -20.85 15.30
CA PRO A 92 1.83 -20.47 16.58
C PRO A 92 0.92 -19.24 16.47
N THR A 93 -0.15 -19.22 17.25
CA THR A 93 -1.13 -18.12 17.23
C THR A 93 -0.48 -16.77 17.54
N ASP A 94 0.46 -16.76 18.49
CA ASP A 94 1.17 -15.54 18.90
C ASP A 94 1.97 -14.94 17.74
N LEU A 95 2.59 -15.79 16.90
CA LEU A 95 3.32 -15.34 15.74
C LEU A 95 2.39 -14.76 14.65
N LYS A 96 1.19 -15.31 14.50
CA LYS A 96 0.16 -14.75 13.59
C LYS A 96 -0.27 -13.35 14.03
N ILE A 97 -0.47 -13.17 15.34
CA ILE A 97 -0.82 -11.87 15.92
C ILE A 97 0.33 -10.87 15.76
N ALA A 98 1.56 -11.31 16.06
CA ALA A 98 2.76 -10.48 15.91
C ALA A 98 2.98 -10.03 14.47
N THR A 99 2.71 -10.91 13.49
CA THR A 99 2.78 -10.56 12.07
C THR A 99 1.77 -9.46 11.71
N GLY A 100 0.54 -9.57 12.22
CA GLY A 100 -0.49 -8.54 12.03
C GLY A 100 -0.08 -7.18 12.60
N ALA A 101 0.49 -7.17 13.80
CA ALA A 101 1.02 -5.97 14.42
C ALA A 101 2.19 -5.36 13.62
N GLY A 102 3.11 -6.21 13.14
CA GLY A 102 4.24 -5.78 12.30
C GLY A 102 3.78 -5.13 11.00
N ILE A 103 2.80 -5.72 10.32
CA ILE A 103 2.20 -5.13 9.10
C ILE A 103 1.56 -3.78 9.41
N GLY A 104 0.84 -3.67 10.55
CA GLY A 104 0.22 -2.41 10.97
C GLY A 104 1.24 -1.30 11.22
N MET A 105 2.35 -1.60 11.90
CA MET A 105 3.43 -0.64 12.13
C MET A 105 4.14 -0.23 10.83
N PHE A 106 4.34 -1.17 9.93
CA PHE A 106 4.93 -0.90 8.62
C PHE A 106 4.06 0.04 7.78
N LEU A 107 2.75 -0.22 7.72
CA LEU A 107 1.80 0.66 7.04
C LEU A 107 1.72 2.05 7.67
N ALA A 108 1.81 2.12 9.01
CA ALA A 108 1.85 3.40 9.71
C ALA A 108 3.11 4.21 9.34
N LEU A 109 4.27 3.56 9.28
CA LEU A 109 5.51 4.24 8.88
C LEU A 109 5.43 4.77 7.45
N ILE A 110 4.95 3.96 6.49
CA ILE A 110 4.75 4.40 5.11
C ILE A 110 3.76 5.58 5.05
N GLY A 111 2.65 5.49 5.79
CA GLY A 111 1.68 6.59 5.84
C GLY A 111 2.28 7.89 6.38
N LEU A 112 3.15 7.81 7.37
CA LEU A 112 3.85 8.98 7.92
C LEU A 112 4.88 9.55 6.94
N GLU A 113 5.54 8.70 6.15
CA GLU A 113 6.48 9.11 5.11
C GLU A 113 5.75 9.79 3.93
N GLU A 114 4.69 9.18 3.41
CA GLU A 114 3.90 9.73 2.32
C GLU A 114 3.21 11.07 2.66
N THR A 115 2.90 11.29 3.94
CA THR A 115 2.35 12.57 4.41
C THR A 115 3.41 13.62 4.68
N GLY A 116 4.70 13.29 4.59
CA GLY A 116 5.80 14.21 4.88
C GLY A 116 6.06 14.44 6.38
N LEU A 117 5.32 13.76 7.27
CA LEU A 117 5.54 13.83 8.73
C LEU A 117 6.88 13.22 9.12
N VAL A 118 7.27 12.14 8.44
CA VAL A 118 8.58 11.50 8.61
C VAL A 118 9.33 11.62 7.30
N VAL A 119 10.50 12.21 7.35
CA VAL A 119 11.38 12.34 6.18
C VAL A 119 12.69 11.61 6.40
N ASN A 120 13.27 11.13 5.31
CA ASN A 120 14.57 10.49 5.35
C ASN A 120 15.67 11.53 5.63
N ASN A 121 16.54 11.22 6.57
CA ASN A 121 17.70 12.03 6.90
C ASN A 121 18.95 11.16 6.85
N GLY A 122 19.92 11.55 6.04
CA GLY A 122 21.14 10.80 5.84
C GLY A 122 22.01 10.60 7.11
N VAL A 123 21.70 11.28 8.23
CA VAL A 123 22.45 11.19 9.49
C VAL A 123 21.70 10.37 10.53
N VAL A 124 20.38 10.54 10.65
CA VAL A 124 19.55 9.95 11.74
C VAL A 124 18.52 8.96 11.22
N LEU A 125 18.59 8.52 9.97
CA LEU A 125 17.66 7.65 9.27
C LEU A 125 16.26 8.28 9.08
N VAL A 126 15.64 8.75 10.11
CA VAL A 126 14.32 9.41 10.09
C VAL A 126 14.37 10.72 10.88
N ASN A 127 13.75 11.74 10.33
CA ASN A 127 13.58 13.05 10.97
C ASN A 127 12.13 13.49 10.85
N LEU A 128 11.72 14.41 11.72
CA LEU A 128 10.43 15.06 11.58
C LEU A 128 10.49 15.98 10.36
N GLY A 129 9.49 15.94 9.50
CA GLY A 129 9.38 16.81 8.34
C GLY A 129 9.41 18.28 8.72
N ALA A 130 9.55 19.14 7.72
CA ALA A 130 9.76 20.59 7.95
C ALA A 130 8.70 21.16 8.89
N THR A 131 9.13 21.71 10.01
CA THR A 131 8.29 22.29 11.05
C THR A 131 7.52 23.56 10.61
N ALA A 132 7.75 24.05 9.40
CA ALA A 132 6.93 25.10 8.78
C ALA A 132 5.53 24.62 8.39
N ALA A 133 5.27 23.33 8.51
CA ALA A 133 4.09 22.62 8.03
C ALA A 133 2.89 22.64 8.99
N TRP A 134 2.87 23.48 10.01
CA TRP A 134 1.67 23.67 10.85
C TRP A 134 0.68 24.69 10.25
N GLU A 135 0.81 24.91 8.95
CA GLU A 135 -0.18 25.67 8.21
C GLU A 135 -1.46 24.82 8.04
N TYR A 136 -2.63 25.44 8.19
CA TYR A 136 -3.93 24.73 8.21
C TYR A 136 -4.22 23.93 6.92
N ASN A 137 -3.50 24.21 5.85
CA ASN A 137 -3.59 23.48 4.57
C ASN A 137 -2.45 22.47 4.35
N SER A 138 -1.60 22.24 5.35
CA SER A 138 -0.51 21.27 5.20
C SER A 138 -1.05 19.83 5.22
N GLY A 139 -0.51 18.98 4.34
CA GLY A 139 -0.88 17.57 4.27
C GLY A 139 -0.67 16.81 5.57
N GLU A 140 0.37 17.18 6.32
CA GLU A 140 0.74 16.57 7.61
C GLU A 140 -0.32 16.83 8.68
N LEU A 141 -0.81 18.07 8.76
CA LEU A 141 -1.84 18.43 9.74
C LEU A 141 -3.17 17.76 9.41
N ILE A 142 -3.53 17.73 8.12
CA ILE A 142 -4.72 17.03 7.62
C ILE A 142 -4.65 15.55 7.97
N ALA A 143 -3.49 14.90 7.80
CA ALA A 143 -3.30 13.50 8.13
C ALA A 143 -3.46 13.22 9.63
N ILE A 144 -2.90 14.06 10.49
CA ILE A 144 -3.03 13.95 11.95
C ILE A 144 -4.49 14.10 12.38
N VAL A 145 -5.16 15.14 11.91
CA VAL A 145 -6.58 15.38 12.24
C VAL A 145 -7.45 14.23 11.73
N GLY A 146 -7.17 13.74 10.52
CA GLY A 146 -7.85 12.57 9.95
C GLY A 146 -7.67 11.31 10.79
N LEU A 147 -6.47 11.05 11.25
CA LEU A 147 -6.17 9.90 12.10
C LEU A 147 -6.94 9.99 13.44
N ILE A 148 -6.96 11.16 14.07
CA ILE A 148 -7.70 11.40 15.31
C ILE A 148 -9.20 11.23 15.08
N ALA A 149 -9.74 11.76 13.99
CA ALA A 149 -11.15 11.65 13.65
C ALA A 149 -11.56 10.19 13.40
N ILE A 150 -10.78 9.43 12.61
CA ILE A 150 -11.02 8.01 12.34
C ILE A 150 -11.00 7.21 13.64
N THR A 151 -9.97 7.43 14.47
CA THR A 151 -9.81 6.72 15.75
C THR A 151 -10.97 7.02 16.69
N GLY A 152 -11.43 8.28 16.76
CA GLY A 152 -12.59 8.68 17.55
C GLY A 152 -13.89 8.05 17.05
N MET A 153 -14.10 7.95 15.74
CA MET A 153 -15.25 7.26 15.15
C MET A 153 -15.22 5.74 15.42
N MET A 154 -14.03 5.14 15.31
CA MET A 154 -13.84 3.71 15.65
C MET A 154 -14.12 3.44 17.12
N ALA A 155 -13.66 4.29 18.03
CA ALA A 155 -13.92 4.17 19.47
C ALA A 155 -15.42 4.27 19.81
N ARG A 156 -16.20 4.98 19.00
CA ARG A 156 -17.67 5.03 19.12
C ARG A 156 -18.39 3.85 18.46
N GLY A 157 -17.66 2.89 17.89
CA GLY A 157 -18.22 1.71 17.25
C GLY A 157 -18.93 1.98 15.91
N MET A 158 -18.63 3.09 15.25
CA MET A 158 -19.25 3.43 13.96
C MET A 158 -18.78 2.46 12.87
N LYS A 159 -19.72 1.77 12.24
CA LYS A 159 -19.43 0.91 11.09
C LYS A 159 -19.03 1.78 9.90
N GLY A 160 -17.87 1.48 9.28
CA GLY A 160 -17.37 2.25 8.15
C GLY A 160 -16.58 3.52 8.53
N ALA A 161 -16.18 3.68 9.80
CA ALA A 161 -15.43 4.84 10.29
C ALA A 161 -14.21 5.20 9.43
N ILE A 162 -13.49 4.20 8.92
CA ILE A 162 -12.32 4.39 8.06
C ILE A 162 -12.73 5.05 6.73
N ILE A 163 -13.79 4.55 6.09
CA ILE A 163 -14.27 5.08 4.80
C ILE A 163 -14.76 6.52 4.97
N TYR A 164 -15.57 6.78 6.00
CA TYR A 164 -16.05 8.13 6.29
C TYR A 164 -14.90 9.09 6.60
N GLY A 165 -13.89 8.61 7.34
CA GLY A 165 -12.70 9.40 7.64
C GLY A 165 -11.91 9.74 6.39
N ILE A 166 -11.64 8.77 5.51
CA ILE A 166 -10.91 8.99 4.26
C ILE A 166 -11.65 9.99 3.36
N ILE A 167 -12.95 9.76 3.12
CA ILE A 167 -13.77 10.65 2.27
C ILE A 167 -13.86 12.04 2.91
N GLY A 168 -14.09 12.12 4.22
CA GLY A 168 -14.20 13.40 4.92
C GLY A 168 -12.91 14.21 4.85
N MET A 169 -11.75 13.56 5.03
CA MET A 169 -10.46 14.24 4.93
C MET A 169 -10.08 14.60 3.49
N ALA A 170 -10.48 13.79 2.50
CA ALA A 170 -10.31 14.14 1.10
C ALA A 170 -11.10 15.40 0.72
N ILE A 171 -12.36 15.49 1.15
CA ILE A 171 -13.20 16.67 0.95
C ILE A 171 -12.62 17.89 1.69
N TYR A 172 -12.17 17.70 2.92
CA TYR A 172 -11.54 18.75 3.70
C TYR A 172 -10.25 19.27 3.03
N GLY A 173 -9.34 18.36 2.63
CA GLY A 173 -8.11 18.72 1.92
C GLY A 173 -8.37 19.47 0.62
N TRP A 174 -9.42 19.10 -0.08
CA TRP A 174 -9.89 19.83 -1.26
C TRP A 174 -10.42 21.22 -0.92
N ALA A 175 -11.29 21.35 0.09
CA ALA A 175 -11.89 22.62 0.47
C ALA A 175 -10.86 23.65 0.97
N VAL A 176 -9.77 23.17 1.57
CA VAL A 176 -8.68 24.00 2.12
C VAL A 176 -7.60 24.29 1.07
N GLY A 177 -7.65 23.65 -0.11
CA GLY A 177 -6.68 23.83 -1.18
C GLY A 177 -5.34 23.12 -0.93
N ALA A 178 -5.30 22.15 -0.01
CA ALA A 178 -4.12 21.33 0.24
C ALA A 178 -3.88 20.32 -0.89
N THR A 179 -4.94 19.96 -1.62
CA THR A 179 -4.91 19.11 -2.80
C THR A 179 -5.69 19.78 -3.91
N ASP A 180 -5.12 19.84 -5.09
CA ASP A 180 -5.79 20.40 -6.26
C ASP A 180 -6.68 19.33 -6.89
N PRO A 181 -8.03 19.47 -6.82
CA PRO A 181 -8.94 18.45 -7.34
C PRO A 181 -8.86 18.32 -8.84
N TYR A 182 -8.39 19.37 -9.52
CA TYR A 182 -8.19 19.38 -10.96
C TYR A 182 -7.05 18.45 -11.37
N ASN A 183 -6.00 18.38 -10.55
CA ASN A 183 -4.89 17.43 -10.73
C ASN A 183 -5.30 15.99 -10.43
N MET A 184 -6.33 15.76 -9.58
CA MET A 184 -6.84 14.42 -9.33
C MET A 184 -7.77 13.88 -10.42
N LEU A 185 -8.50 14.75 -11.11
CA LEU A 185 -9.59 14.33 -12.01
C LEU A 185 -9.37 14.70 -13.49
N GLY A 186 -8.44 15.57 -13.82
CA GLY A 186 -8.41 16.13 -15.16
C GLY A 186 -7.06 16.45 -15.76
N ASN A 187 -6.00 16.47 -15.01
CA ASN A 187 -4.68 16.66 -15.58
C ASN A 187 -3.98 15.30 -15.64
N THR A 188 -4.11 14.64 -16.77
CA THR A 188 -3.31 13.45 -17.10
C THR A 188 -1.82 13.77 -17.05
N ASP A 189 -1.43 15.04 -17.21
CA ASP A 189 -0.04 15.47 -17.11
C ASP A 189 0.48 15.43 -15.67
N GLY A 190 -0.37 15.56 -14.63
CA GLY A 190 0.02 15.47 -13.21
C GLY A 190 0.05 14.05 -12.66
N VAL A 191 -0.82 13.16 -13.18
CA VAL A 191 -0.84 11.74 -12.79
C VAL A 191 0.20 10.94 -13.58
N PHE A 192 0.58 11.42 -14.75
CA PHE A 192 1.48 10.75 -15.69
C PHE A 192 2.74 11.56 -16.05
N ALA A 193 2.85 12.80 -15.59
CA ALA A 193 4.08 13.58 -15.71
C ALA A 193 5.08 13.12 -14.62
N TYR A 194 5.67 12.00 -14.86
CA TYR A 194 6.96 11.70 -14.27
C TYR A 194 7.99 12.47 -15.11
N ASP A 195 8.39 13.66 -14.64
CA ASP A 195 9.48 14.40 -15.23
C ASP A 195 10.71 13.51 -15.24
N ASN A 196 11.10 13.13 -16.45
CA ASN A 196 12.40 12.54 -16.72
C ASN A 196 13.44 13.66 -16.59
N GLU A 197 13.93 13.95 -15.38
CA GLU A 197 15.21 14.59 -15.14
C GLU A 197 16.16 13.64 -14.40
#